data_d491234e0b0593a8034d151f95f3864b
#
_entry.id   d491234e0b0593a8034d151f95f3864b
#
_cell.length_a   1.000
_cell.length_b   1.000
_cell.length_c   1.000
_cell.angle_alpha   90.00
_cell.angle_beta   90.00
_cell.angle_gamma   90.00
#
_symmetry.space_group_name_H-M   'P 1'
#
loop_
_entity.id
_entity.type
_entity.pdbx_description
1 polymer ?
#
loop_
_entity_poly.entity_id
_entity_poly.type
_entity_poly.pdbx_seq_one_letter_code
_entity_poly.pdbx_strand_id
1 'polypeptide(L)'
;MVFKPSLLFLTMVSTCDGNKTSIFSNILPVGVILPYAGDIPPEGFLICNGSSISRQLYQNLFNVIGTKYGTENPSFFNLPNLVDRVVQGASEKNKVGSYLAPSLPNIKGTISSYMHYSTDSSLFSISRGRGDNRGNESPGGYPHDTAFTFNASRYNGIYKDDCKTVQPNALCLNYIIKY
;
A
#
# COMPACT_ATOMS: atom_id res chain seq x y z
N MET A 1 -18.05 32.65 -27.48
CA MET A 1 -18.66 31.43 -28.00
C MET A 1 -18.89 30.51 -26.79
N VAL A 2 -20.13 30.53 -26.26
CA VAL A 2 -20.47 29.88 -25.00
C VAL A 2 -20.97 28.47 -25.35
N PHE A 3 -20.23 27.44 -24.94
CA PHE A 3 -20.70 26.04 -25.06
C PHE A 3 -21.83 25.77 -24.05
N LYS A 4 -23.02 25.56 -24.57
CA LYS A 4 -24.16 25.05 -23.80
C LYS A 4 -23.99 23.53 -23.61
N PRO A 5 -23.99 22.98 -22.37
CA PRO A 5 -24.02 21.54 -22.18
C PRO A 5 -25.43 21.03 -22.57
N SER A 6 -25.46 20.14 -23.54
CA SER A 6 -26.65 19.39 -23.93
C SER A 6 -27.03 18.45 -22.77
N LEU A 7 -28.10 18.81 -22.05
CA LEU A 7 -28.69 17.99 -21.01
C LEU A 7 -29.41 16.82 -21.68
N LEU A 8 -28.78 15.66 -21.73
CA LEU A 8 -29.41 14.43 -22.16
C LEU A 8 -30.42 14.01 -21.07
N PHE A 9 -31.68 14.34 -21.27
CA PHE A 9 -32.77 13.83 -20.44
C PHE A 9 -32.88 12.31 -20.69
N LEU A 10 -32.35 11.53 -19.75
CA LEU A 10 -32.62 10.10 -19.67
C LEU A 10 -34.08 9.94 -19.19
N THR A 11 -35.02 9.69 -20.10
CA THR A 11 -36.40 9.37 -19.75
C THR A 11 -36.42 8.09 -18.93
N MET A 12 -36.74 8.23 -17.63
CA MET A 12 -37.06 7.08 -16.79
C MET A 12 -38.36 6.43 -17.31
N VAL A 13 -38.24 5.29 -17.93
CA VAL A 13 -39.42 4.42 -18.15
C VAL A 13 -39.67 3.74 -16.82
N SER A 14 -40.68 4.24 -16.10
CA SER A 14 -41.21 3.60 -14.90
C SER A 14 -42.07 2.42 -15.34
N THR A 15 -41.53 1.22 -15.32
CA THR A 15 -42.37 0.00 -15.39
C THR A 15 -42.84 -0.32 -13.97
N CYS A 16 -44.14 -0.46 -13.78
CA CYS A 16 -44.83 -0.73 -12.51
C CYS A 16 -44.64 -2.16 -11.98
N ASP A 17 -43.58 -2.85 -12.36
CA ASP A 17 -43.24 -4.17 -11.81
C ASP A 17 -42.18 -3.98 -10.74
N GLY A 18 -42.48 -4.42 -9.50
CA GLY A 18 -41.72 -4.23 -8.27
C GLY A 18 -40.28 -4.80 -8.23
N ASN A 19 -39.68 -5.00 -9.38
CA ASN A 19 -38.27 -5.42 -9.53
C ASN A 19 -37.42 -4.20 -9.87
N LYS A 20 -36.99 -3.47 -8.84
CA LYS A 20 -35.94 -2.44 -8.96
C LYS A 20 -34.60 -3.07 -9.29
N THR A 21 -34.47 -3.68 -10.45
CA THR A 21 -33.17 -3.97 -11.02
C THR A 21 -32.54 -2.61 -11.39
N SER A 22 -31.64 -2.16 -10.56
CA SER A 22 -30.88 -0.94 -10.82
C SER A 22 -30.24 -1.03 -12.21
N ILE A 23 -30.61 -0.13 -13.11
CA ILE A 23 -30.08 -0.06 -14.49
C ILE A 23 -28.54 0.05 -14.46
N PHE A 24 -27.98 0.58 -13.37
CA PHE A 24 -26.53 0.68 -13.14
C PHE A 24 -25.85 -0.68 -12.90
N SER A 25 -26.56 -1.72 -12.49
CA SER A 25 -25.96 -3.05 -12.26
C SER A 25 -25.45 -3.69 -13.56
N ASN A 26 -25.97 -3.28 -14.73
CA ASN A 26 -25.60 -3.85 -16.03
C ASN A 26 -24.53 -3.05 -16.79
N ILE A 27 -24.12 -1.87 -16.30
CA ILE A 27 -23.15 -1.03 -17.00
C ILE A 27 -21.71 -1.46 -16.68
N LEU A 28 -21.45 -1.93 -15.47
CA LEU A 28 -20.13 -2.36 -15.06
C LEU A 28 -19.97 -3.88 -15.19
N PRO A 29 -18.94 -4.37 -15.88
CA PRO A 29 -18.70 -5.80 -15.97
C PRO A 29 -18.33 -6.39 -14.60
N VAL A 30 -18.69 -7.65 -14.36
CA VAL A 30 -18.30 -8.40 -13.17
C VAL A 30 -16.78 -8.45 -13.05
N GLY A 31 -16.26 -8.27 -11.83
CA GLY A 31 -14.84 -8.26 -11.55
C GLY A 31 -14.17 -6.87 -11.62
N VAL A 32 -14.91 -5.81 -12.00
CA VAL A 32 -14.41 -4.43 -11.91
C VAL A 32 -14.21 -4.05 -10.45
N ILE A 33 -13.07 -3.46 -10.14
CA ILE A 33 -12.72 -2.95 -8.81
C ILE A 33 -12.73 -1.42 -8.86
N LEU A 34 -13.41 -0.79 -7.89
CA LEU A 34 -13.54 0.65 -7.78
C LEU A 34 -13.15 1.12 -6.36
N PRO A 35 -12.51 2.30 -6.22
CA PRO A 35 -12.40 2.97 -4.94
C PRO A 35 -13.79 3.48 -4.50
N TYR A 36 -14.09 3.35 -3.22
CA TYR A 36 -15.39 3.70 -2.65
C TYR A 36 -15.24 4.40 -1.30
N ALA A 37 -15.88 5.53 -1.12
CA ALA A 37 -15.73 6.37 0.06
C ALA A 37 -16.65 5.98 1.24
N GLY A 38 -17.58 5.04 1.05
CA GLY A 38 -18.50 4.57 2.09
C GLY A 38 -17.99 3.32 2.82
N ASP A 39 -18.53 3.07 4.00
CA ASP A 39 -18.18 1.90 4.82
C ASP A 39 -18.91 0.62 4.38
N ILE A 40 -20.15 0.76 3.88
CA ILE A 40 -20.99 -0.36 3.45
C ILE A 40 -21.09 -0.36 1.93
N PRO A 41 -20.67 -1.44 1.26
CA PRO A 41 -20.75 -1.50 -0.20
C PRO A 41 -22.19 -1.48 -0.69
N PRO A 42 -22.49 -0.83 -1.83
CA PRO A 42 -23.82 -0.87 -2.42
C PRO A 42 -24.16 -2.28 -2.93
N GLU A 43 -25.45 -2.53 -3.17
CA GLU A 43 -25.92 -3.78 -3.76
C GLU A 43 -25.19 -4.11 -5.06
N GLY A 44 -24.79 -5.37 -5.24
CA GLY A 44 -24.01 -5.85 -6.38
C GLY A 44 -22.49 -5.66 -6.24
N PHE A 45 -22.01 -5.22 -5.07
CA PHE A 45 -20.59 -5.07 -4.78
C PHE A 45 -20.20 -5.71 -3.46
N LEU A 46 -18.95 -6.16 -3.36
CA LEU A 46 -18.32 -6.70 -2.15
C LEU A 46 -17.06 -5.91 -1.85
N ILE A 47 -16.70 -5.82 -0.55
CA ILE A 47 -15.44 -5.18 -0.13
C ILE A 47 -14.25 -6.10 -0.45
N CYS A 48 -13.18 -5.51 -1.01
CA CYS A 48 -11.94 -6.22 -1.34
C CYS A 48 -11.05 -6.39 -0.10
N ASN A 49 -11.48 -7.20 0.86
CA ASN A 49 -10.81 -7.45 2.14
C ASN A 49 -10.19 -8.85 2.27
N GLY A 50 -10.18 -9.63 1.18
CA GLY A 50 -9.65 -10.99 1.17
C GLY A 50 -10.61 -12.05 1.72
N SER A 51 -11.87 -11.73 2.00
CA SER A 51 -12.85 -12.68 2.51
C SER A 51 -13.04 -13.86 1.57
N SER A 52 -13.26 -15.04 2.16
CA SER A 52 -13.61 -16.27 1.46
C SER A 52 -15.10 -16.32 1.22
N ILE A 53 -15.52 -16.48 -0.05
CA ILE A 53 -16.92 -16.45 -0.48
C ILE A 53 -17.29 -17.68 -1.31
N SER A 54 -18.59 -18.04 -1.31
CA SER A 54 -19.10 -19.24 -1.98
C SER A 54 -19.04 -19.11 -3.51
N ARG A 55 -18.47 -20.11 -4.19
CA ARG A 55 -18.47 -20.20 -5.66
C ARG A 55 -19.87 -20.32 -6.25
N GLN A 56 -20.77 -21.00 -5.53
CA GLN A 56 -22.12 -21.21 -5.99
C GLN A 56 -22.94 -19.91 -5.97
N LEU A 57 -22.82 -19.11 -4.91
CA LEU A 57 -23.52 -17.83 -4.78
C LEU A 57 -22.95 -16.75 -5.70
N TYR A 58 -21.63 -16.76 -5.95
CA TYR A 58 -20.92 -15.75 -6.72
C TYR A 58 -20.27 -16.34 -7.97
N GLN A 59 -21.00 -17.21 -8.67
CA GLN A 59 -20.47 -17.96 -9.81
C GLN A 59 -19.93 -17.05 -10.93
N ASN A 60 -20.61 -15.95 -11.22
CA ASN A 60 -20.17 -15.01 -12.26
C ASN A 60 -18.82 -14.38 -11.89
N LEU A 61 -18.66 -13.98 -10.64
CA LEU A 61 -17.40 -13.43 -10.16
C LEU A 61 -16.29 -14.49 -10.14
N PHE A 62 -16.62 -15.72 -9.73
CA PHE A 62 -15.68 -16.84 -9.78
C PHE A 62 -15.18 -17.13 -11.20
N ASN A 63 -16.05 -17.06 -12.21
CA ASN A 63 -15.65 -17.24 -13.61
C ASN A 63 -14.64 -16.20 -14.09
N VAL A 64 -14.66 -14.98 -13.52
CA VAL A 64 -13.73 -13.90 -13.87
C VAL A 64 -12.41 -14.01 -13.12
N ILE A 65 -12.46 -14.12 -11.79
CA ILE A 65 -11.26 -14.04 -10.96
C ILE A 65 -10.67 -15.42 -10.59
N GLY A 66 -11.50 -16.49 -10.59
CA GLY A 66 -11.08 -17.84 -10.23
C GLY A 66 -10.50 -17.90 -8.82
N THR A 67 -9.41 -18.63 -8.67
CA THR A 67 -8.66 -18.79 -7.40
C THR A 67 -7.39 -17.94 -7.33
N LYS A 68 -7.29 -16.87 -8.14
CA LYS A 68 -6.08 -16.03 -8.23
C LYS A 68 -5.68 -15.40 -6.89
N TYR A 69 -6.66 -15.16 -6.01
CA TYR A 69 -6.45 -14.54 -4.69
C TYR A 69 -6.48 -15.57 -3.55
N GLY A 70 -6.48 -16.86 -3.89
CA GLY A 70 -6.50 -17.98 -2.94
C GLY A 70 -7.84 -18.70 -2.86
N THR A 71 -7.83 -19.81 -2.14
CA THR A 71 -9.00 -20.63 -1.84
C THR A 71 -8.72 -21.47 -0.58
N GLU A 72 -9.71 -21.61 0.27
CA GLU A 72 -9.64 -22.46 1.46
C GLU A 72 -10.05 -23.90 1.15
N ASN A 73 -11.02 -24.06 0.24
CA ASN A 73 -11.52 -25.35 -0.20
C ASN A 73 -12.20 -25.26 -1.58
N PRO A 74 -12.60 -26.39 -2.20
CA PRO A 74 -13.21 -26.39 -3.54
C PRO A 74 -14.52 -25.61 -3.67
N SER A 75 -15.26 -25.35 -2.58
CA SER A 75 -16.55 -24.64 -2.60
C SER A 75 -16.44 -23.14 -2.43
N PHE A 76 -15.23 -22.62 -2.09
CA PHE A 76 -15.01 -21.22 -1.80
C PHE A 76 -13.87 -20.66 -2.67
N PHE A 77 -13.75 -19.34 -2.71
CA PHE A 77 -12.64 -18.60 -3.30
C PHE A 77 -12.49 -17.25 -2.59
N ASN A 78 -11.30 -16.70 -2.60
CA ASN A 78 -11.03 -15.47 -1.88
C ASN A 78 -11.17 -14.25 -2.79
N LEU A 79 -11.72 -13.18 -2.22
CA LEU A 79 -11.71 -11.85 -2.82
C LEU A 79 -10.28 -11.27 -2.82
N PRO A 80 -9.98 -10.32 -3.71
CA PRO A 80 -8.77 -9.52 -3.60
C PRO A 80 -8.69 -8.89 -2.20
N ASN A 81 -7.50 -8.88 -1.61
CA ASN A 81 -7.27 -8.14 -0.36
C ASN A 81 -6.50 -6.86 -0.67
N LEU A 82 -7.20 -5.72 -0.61
CA LEU A 82 -6.64 -4.38 -0.86
C LEU A 82 -6.53 -3.54 0.41
N VAL A 83 -6.77 -4.14 1.59
CA VAL A 83 -6.58 -3.48 2.88
C VAL A 83 -5.09 -3.16 3.06
N ASP A 84 -4.78 -1.90 3.34
CA ASP A 84 -3.42 -1.37 3.53
C ASP A 84 -2.48 -1.62 2.32
N ARG A 85 -3.04 -1.65 1.10
CA ARG A 85 -2.28 -1.92 -0.13
C ARG A 85 -2.50 -0.88 -1.20
N VAL A 86 -1.43 -0.56 -1.92
CA VAL A 86 -1.47 0.27 -3.12
C VAL A 86 -1.69 -0.63 -4.34
N VAL A 87 -2.58 -0.23 -5.24
CA VAL A 87 -2.85 -0.95 -6.49
C VAL A 87 -1.78 -0.58 -7.52
N GLN A 88 -1.17 -1.60 -8.11
CA GLN A 88 -0.20 -1.47 -9.20
C GLN A 88 -0.70 -2.20 -10.45
N GLY A 89 -0.42 -1.64 -11.62
CA GLY A 89 -0.71 -2.29 -12.90
C GLY A 89 0.05 -3.60 -13.06
N ALA A 90 -0.62 -4.63 -13.57
CA ALA A 90 0.00 -5.91 -13.88
C ALA A 90 0.96 -5.81 -15.07
N SER A 91 1.96 -6.70 -15.12
CA SER A 91 2.94 -6.82 -16.19
C SER A 91 3.22 -8.30 -16.49
N GLU A 92 4.04 -8.57 -17.47
CA GLU A 92 4.48 -9.95 -17.75
C GLU A 92 5.17 -10.62 -16.56
N LYS A 93 5.95 -9.83 -15.80
CA LYS A 93 6.65 -10.29 -14.60
C LYS A 93 5.72 -10.40 -13.39
N ASN A 94 4.84 -9.43 -13.21
CA ASN A 94 3.93 -9.32 -12.07
C ASN A 94 2.49 -9.46 -12.57
N LYS A 95 2.00 -10.69 -12.61
CA LYS A 95 0.67 -11.02 -13.14
C LYS A 95 -0.44 -10.56 -12.20
N VAL A 96 -1.66 -10.48 -12.74
CA VAL A 96 -2.86 -10.19 -11.93
C VAL A 96 -2.96 -11.19 -10.76
N GLY A 97 -3.17 -10.67 -9.56
CA GLY A 97 -3.23 -11.44 -8.31
C GLY A 97 -1.89 -11.57 -7.58
N SER A 98 -0.77 -11.12 -8.17
CA SER A 98 0.52 -11.14 -7.49
C SER A 98 0.56 -10.13 -6.35
N TYR A 99 1.08 -10.55 -5.20
CA TYR A 99 1.43 -9.68 -4.08
C TYR A 99 2.89 -9.23 -4.20
N LEU A 100 3.11 -7.93 -4.13
CA LEU A 100 4.44 -7.34 -4.12
C LEU A 100 4.75 -6.85 -2.70
N ALA A 101 5.75 -7.45 -2.08
CA ALA A 101 6.25 -7.01 -0.78
C ALA A 101 6.87 -5.60 -0.89
N PRO A 102 6.77 -4.76 0.15
CA PRO A 102 7.43 -3.47 0.16
C PRO A 102 8.94 -3.64 0.07
N SER A 103 9.59 -2.80 -0.73
CA SER A 103 11.05 -2.81 -0.88
C SER A 103 11.57 -1.41 -1.17
N LEU A 104 12.79 -1.14 -0.70
CA LEU A 104 13.53 0.07 -1.00
C LEU A 104 14.86 -0.30 -1.65
N PRO A 105 15.38 0.53 -2.56
CA PRO A 105 16.76 0.39 -3.02
C PRO A 105 17.73 0.47 -1.83
N ASN A 106 18.77 -0.36 -1.83
CA ASN A 106 19.77 -0.31 -0.79
C ASN A 106 20.58 0.99 -0.90
N ILE A 107 20.68 1.72 0.21
CA ILE A 107 21.53 2.92 0.31
C ILE A 107 22.94 2.46 0.67
N LYS A 108 23.88 2.68 -0.24
CA LYS A 108 25.31 2.39 -0.03
C LYS A 108 26.10 3.68 -0.07
N GLY A 109 27.01 3.85 0.89
CA GLY A 109 27.92 4.97 0.93
C GLY A 109 29.17 4.60 1.71
N THR A 110 30.31 5.19 1.35
CA THR A 110 31.54 5.08 2.11
C THR A 110 31.77 6.42 2.80
N ILE A 111 31.90 6.40 4.12
CA ILE A 111 32.33 7.57 4.89
C ILE A 111 33.82 7.43 5.09
N SER A 112 34.61 8.24 4.37
CA SER A 112 36.03 8.34 4.60
C SER A 112 36.24 9.31 5.77
N SER A 113 36.56 8.77 6.93
CA SER A 113 36.81 9.54 8.13
C SER A 113 38.20 10.14 8.09
N TYR A 114 38.32 11.41 7.76
CA TYR A 114 39.40 12.25 8.29
C TYR A 114 38.84 12.91 9.54
N MET A 115 39.42 12.65 10.67
CA MET A 115 38.91 13.14 11.96
C MET A 115 38.96 14.66 12.03
N HIS A 116 37.85 15.29 11.72
CA HIS A 116 37.55 16.63 12.19
C HIS A 116 36.59 16.53 13.36
N TYR A 117 36.94 17.13 14.46
CA TYR A 117 36.08 17.36 15.61
C TYR A 117 34.94 18.31 15.17
N SER A 118 33.95 17.85 14.49
CA SER A 118 32.76 18.64 14.27
C SER A 118 31.59 18.00 15.01
N THR A 119 31.04 18.80 15.87
CA THR A 119 29.84 18.64 16.64
C THR A 119 28.67 18.21 15.75
N ASP A 120 27.91 17.28 16.25
CA ASP A 120 26.59 16.83 15.86
C ASP A 120 25.99 17.46 14.59
N SER A 121 26.10 16.76 13.47
CA SER A 121 25.15 16.97 12.38
C SER A 121 23.84 16.26 12.73
N SER A 122 22.71 16.84 12.31
CA SER A 122 21.38 16.29 12.63
C SER A 122 21.19 14.83 12.17
N LEU A 123 21.95 14.36 11.17
CA LEU A 123 21.86 13.00 10.60
C LEU A 123 22.82 11.99 11.22
N PHE A 124 23.97 12.47 11.70
CA PHE A 124 25.02 11.61 12.24
C PHE A 124 25.31 11.97 13.70
N SER A 125 25.35 10.98 14.57
CA SER A 125 25.88 11.13 15.91
C SER A 125 27.16 10.32 16.08
N ILE A 126 28.09 10.88 16.81
CA ILE A 126 29.32 10.23 17.19
C ILE A 126 29.22 9.92 18.68
N SER A 127 29.16 8.65 19.04
CA SER A 127 29.32 8.24 20.43
C SER A 127 30.75 7.84 20.68
N ARG A 128 31.38 8.49 21.67
CA ARG A 128 32.68 8.08 22.16
C ARG A 128 32.48 7.00 23.20
N GLY A 129 33.03 5.83 22.97
CA GLY A 129 33.15 4.81 24.00
C GLY A 129 33.94 5.42 25.17
N ARG A 130 33.49 5.15 26.39
CA ARG A 130 34.19 5.54 27.62
C ARG A 130 35.43 4.67 27.68
N GLY A 131 36.55 5.19 27.10
CA GLY A 131 37.84 4.53 27.23
C GLY A 131 38.19 4.39 28.70
N ASP A 132 38.46 3.17 29.16
CA ASP A 132 39.11 2.91 30.41
C ASP A 132 40.37 3.76 30.46
N ASN A 133 40.48 4.62 31.49
CA ASN A 133 41.62 5.42 31.81
C ASN A 133 42.81 4.53 32.24
N ARG A 134 43.27 3.62 31.39
CA ARG A 134 44.55 2.94 31.58
C ARG A 134 45.56 3.55 30.63
N GLY A 135 46.35 4.47 31.22
CA GLY A 135 47.38 5.20 30.57
C GLY A 135 48.27 4.34 29.69
N ASN A 136 48.08 4.52 28.42
CA ASN A 136 49.11 4.38 27.41
C ASN A 136 48.80 5.40 26.30
N GLU A 137 49.16 6.64 26.56
CA GLU A 137 49.18 7.70 25.56
C GLU A 137 50.25 7.36 24.53
N SER A 138 49.88 6.64 23.49
CA SER A 138 50.60 6.72 22.23
C SER A 138 50.35 8.10 21.65
N PRO A 139 51.36 8.88 21.28
CA PRO A 139 51.16 10.14 20.60
C PRO A 139 50.50 9.87 19.24
N GLY A 140 49.19 10.10 19.14
CA GLY A 140 48.39 9.80 17.97
C GLY A 140 47.34 8.69 18.17
N GLY A 141 47.17 8.19 19.40
CA GLY A 141 46.16 7.18 19.71
C GLY A 141 44.73 7.73 19.59
N TYR A 142 44.01 7.24 18.61
CA TYR A 142 42.60 7.51 18.45
C TYR A 142 41.80 6.61 19.39
N PRO A 143 40.74 7.10 20.04
CA PRO A 143 39.88 6.24 20.84
C PRO A 143 39.31 5.15 19.94
N HIS A 144 39.57 3.90 20.27
CA HIS A 144 39.24 2.72 19.46
C HIS A 144 37.73 2.43 19.35
N ASP A 145 36.91 3.13 20.10
CA ASP A 145 35.44 2.86 20.18
C ASP A 145 34.60 4.06 19.73
N THR A 146 34.84 4.56 18.52
CA THR A 146 34.02 5.62 17.96
C THR A 146 32.93 4.99 17.06
N ALA A 147 31.69 5.03 17.53
CA ALA A 147 30.56 4.59 16.72
C ALA A 147 29.95 5.78 15.97
N PHE A 148 29.81 5.63 14.67
CA PHE A 148 29.06 6.54 13.81
C PHE A 148 27.64 6.02 13.64
N THR A 149 26.67 6.74 14.17
CA THR A 149 25.26 6.37 14.03
C THR A 149 24.59 7.29 13.03
N PHE A 150 24.04 6.70 11.96
CA PHE A 150 23.14 7.37 11.03
C PHE A 150 21.70 7.20 11.52
N ASN A 151 20.98 8.31 11.70
CA ASN A 151 19.57 8.27 12.06
C ASN A 151 18.79 9.36 11.32
N ALA A 152 18.03 8.97 10.30
CA ALA A 152 17.28 9.90 9.46
C ALA A 152 16.11 10.56 10.21
N SER A 153 15.54 9.91 11.24
CA SER A 153 14.43 10.47 12.02
C SER A 153 14.81 11.75 12.80
N ARG A 154 16.11 11.93 13.07
CA ARG A 154 16.65 13.15 13.70
C ARG A 154 16.61 14.38 12.78
N TYR A 155 16.59 14.14 11.47
CA TYR A 155 16.56 15.23 10.48
C TYR A 155 15.13 15.62 10.09
N ASN A 156 14.23 14.64 9.91
CA ASN A 156 12.88 14.91 9.46
C ASN A 156 11.91 13.88 10.05
N GLY A 157 10.81 14.35 10.63
CA GLY A 157 9.78 13.52 11.28
C GLY A 157 8.98 12.60 10.33
N ILE A 158 9.23 12.64 9.01
CA ILE A 158 8.67 11.64 8.10
C ILE A 158 9.37 10.26 8.25
N TYR A 159 10.60 10.24 8.77
CA TYR A 159 11.31 9.00 9.10
C TYR A 159 10.93 8.57 10.51
N LYS A 160 10.18 7.48 10.61
CA LYS A 160 9.68 6.95 11.89
C LYS A 160 10.30 5.59 12.18
N ASP A 161 10.70 5.37 13.43
CA ASP A 161 11.34 4.11 13.87
C ASP A 161 10.36 2.93 13.88
N ASP A 162 9.06 3.19 13.97
CA ASP A 162 7.98 2.19 14.00
C ASP A 162 7.43 1.83 12.60
N CYS A 163 7.80 2.57 11.55
CA CYS A 163 7.38 2.30 10.18
C CYS A 163 8.24 1.20 9.54
N LYS A 164 7.58 0.12 9.13
CA LYS A 164 8.22 -1.01 8.41
C LYS A 164 8.15 -0.89 6.89
N THR A 165 7.38 0.07 6.39
CA THR A 165 7.13 0.29 4.96
C THR A 165 7.15 1.78 4.65
N VAL A 166 7.39 2.13 3.37
CA VAL A 166 7.21 3.52 2.91
C VAL A 166 5.73 3.81 2.78
N GLN A 167 5.26 4.80 3.55
CA GLN A 167 3.88 5.27 3.51
C GLN A 167 3.84 6.63 2.80
N PRO A 168 3.30 6.73 1.57
CA PRO A 168 3.05 8.01 0.93
C PRO A 168 1.93 8.77 1.66
N ASN A 169 1.84 10.08 1.43
CA ASN A 169 0.66 10.83 1.83
C ASN A 169 -0.56 10.26 1.08
N ALA A 170 -1.52 9.71 1.81
CA ALA A 170 -2.62 8.96 1.23
C ALA A 170 -3.94 9.21 1.98
N LEU A 171 -5.03 9.15 1.23
CA LEU A 171 -6.39 9.11 1.76
C LEU A 171 -6.89 7.66 1.70
N CYS A 172 -7.38 7.14 2.83
CA CYS A 172 -7.93 5.79 2.89
C CYS A 172 -9.34 5.74 2.31
N LEU A 173 -9.54 4.81 1.38
CA LEU A 173 -10.84 4.48 0.79
C LEU A 173 -11.00 2.96 0.79
N ASN A 174 -12.24 2.48 0.86
CA ASN A 174 -12.53 1.10 0.58
C ASN A 174 -12.38 0.80 -0.92
N TYR A 175 -11.96 -0.41 -1.27
CA TYR A 175 -12.08 -0.94 -2.62
C TYR A 175 -13.23 -1.92 -2.66
N ILE A 176 -14.08 -1.79 -3.66
CA ILE A 176 -15.23 -2.68 -3.88
C ILE A 176 -15.12 -3.38 -5.23
N ILE A 177 -15.58 -4.62 -5.30
CA ILE A 177 -15.59 -5.44 -6.53
C ILE A 177 -17.03 -5.77 -6.93
N LYS A 178 -17.34 -5.63 -8.21
CA LYS A 178 -18.63 -5.99 -8.81
C LYS A 178 -18.76 -7.52 -8.90
N TYR A 179 -19.89 -8.09 -8.42
CA TYR A 179 -20.23 -9.51 -8.56
C TYR A 179 -21.45 -9.78 -9.39
#